data_0829d06f285a6bbc121ef6e0e9f363bc
#
_entry.id   0829d06f285a6bbc121ef6e0e9f363bc
#
_cell.length_a   1.000
_cell.length_b   1.000
_cell.length_c   1.000
_cell.angle_alpha   90.00
_cell.angle_beta   90.00
_cell.angle_gamma   90.00
#
_symmetry.space_group_name_H-M   'P 1'
#
loop_
_entity.id
_entity.type
_entity.pdbx_description
1 polymer ?
#
loop_
_entity_poly.entity_id
_entity_poly.type
_entity_poly.pdbx_seq_one_letter_code
_entity_poly.pdbx_strand_id
1 'polypeptide(L)'
;MRKIIVHTGYVPYDIVRTSQTFAPKGIPASFIMLTPEINIVEQTSKLLDNMNDGDILDIATNNVVTVYTIRAYVVKHADEYNVEYRYYTEDDYKLDDPSKYQLVKQGEHGDFINPPEGFFDTIDNLLNQMLGLE
;
A
#
# COMPACT_ATOMS: atom_id res chain seq x y z
N MET A 1 -9.44 17.21 -4.31
CA MET A 1 -9.06 15.79 -4.47
C MET A 1 -8.00 15.42 -3.43
N ARG A 2 -8.21 14.35 -2.75
CA ARG A 2 -7.27 13.80 -1.78
C ARG A 2 -6.41 12.75 -2.48
N LYS A 3 -5.09 12.81 -2.29
CA LYS A 3 -4.16 11.91 -2.98
C LYS A 3 -3.46 11.00 -1.98
N ILE A 4 -3.47 9.69 -2.27
CA ILE A 4 -2.77 8.68 -1.49
C ILE A 4 -1.64 8.14 -2.34
N ILE A 5 -0.43 8.12 -1.78
CA ILE A 5 0.74 7.52 -2.42
C ILE A 5 1.18 6.34 -1.56
N VAL A 6 1.08 5.14 -2.09
CA VAL A 6 1.45 3.91 -1.38
C VAL A 6 2.83 3.49 -1.87
N HIS A 7 3.80 3.49 -0.97
CA HIS A 7 5.16 3.02 -1.23
C HIS A 7 5.30 1.59 -0.74
N THR A 8 5.71 0.69 -1.63
CA THR A 8 5.76 -0.75 -1.32
C THR A 8 6.98 -1.40 -1.97
N GLY A 9 7.31 -2.62 -1.54
CA GLY A 9 8.50 -3.33 -1.97
C GLY A 9 9.71 -2.94 -1.13
N TYR A 10 10.83 -2.73 -1.79
CA TYR A 10 12.10 -2.31 -1.15
C TYR A 10 12.13 -0.78 -1.01
N VAL A 11 11.27 -0.25 -0.16
CA VAL A 11 11.09 1.19 0.01
C VAL A 11 12.35 1.83 0.60
N PRO A 12 12.90 2.90 -0.02
CA PRO A 12 14.05 3.60 0.54
C PRO A 12 13.80 4.13 1.94
N TYR A 13 14.82 4.06 2.80
CA TYR A 13 14.72 4.45 4.21
C TYR A 13 14.19 5.88 4.39
N ASP A 14 14.64 6.83 3.57
CA ASP A 14 14.19 8.22 3.68
C ASP A 14 12.68 8.36 3.45
N ILE A 15 12.13 7.54 2.56
CA ILE A 15 10.68 7.53 2.31
C ILE A 15 9.95 6.89 3.49
N VAL A 16 10.46 5.77 4.02
CA VAL A 16 9.87 5.12 5.19
C VAL A 16 9.83 6.08 6.37
N ARG A 17 10.90 6.83 6.58
CA ARG A 17 11.04 7.78 7.70
C ARG A 17 10.01 8.91 7.64
N THR A 18 9.66 9.37 6.44
CA THR A 18 8.76 10.51 6.24
C THR A 18 7.31 10.09 5.95
N SER A 19 7.07 8.79 5.72
CA SER A 19 5.75 8.26 5.42
C SER A 19 5.02 7.78 6.66
N GLN A 20 3.68 7.66 6.56
CA GLN A 20 2.91 6.97 7.59
C GLN A 20 3.22 5.48 7.53
N THR A 21 3.63 4.95 8.66
CA THR A 21 3.72 3.51 8.88
C THR A 21 2.79 3.21 10.04
N PHE A 22 2.12 2.06 10.03
CA PHE A 22 1.13 1.75 11.06
C PHE A 22 1.75 1.26 12.37
N ALA A 23 3.04 1.56 12.59
CA ALA A 23 3.68 1.36 13.88
C ALA A 23 3.31 2.51 14.81
N PRO A 24 2.73 2.25 15.99
CA PRO A 24 2.58 3.28 16.99
C PRO A 24 3.93 3.90 17.33
N LYS A 25 3.93 5.21 17.58
CA LYS A 25 5.15 5.94 17.88
C LYS A 25 5.89 5.30 19.05
N GLY A 26 7.17 4.97 18.86
CA GLY A 26 8.00 4.34 19.90
C GLY A 26 7.93 2.81 19.94
N ILE A 27 7.09 2.17 19.09
CA ILE A 27 7.01 0.72 19.01
C ILE A 27 7.75 0.25 17.75
N PRO A 28 8.62 -0.78 17.85
CA PRO A 28 9.34 -1.30 16.69
C PRO A 28 8.37 -1.76 15.58
N ALA A 29 8.75 -1.54 14.33
CA ALA A 29 7.94 -1.94 13.17
C ALA A 29 7.60 -3.44 13.15
N SER A 30 8.42 -4.28 13.78
CA SER A 30 8.14 -5.72 13.91
C SER A 30 6.84 -6.02 14.67
N PHE A 31 6.36 -5.12 15.52
CA PHE A 31 5.09 -5.29 16.23
C PHE A 31 3.87 -5.13 15.31
N ILE A 32 4.01 -4.50 14.16
CA ILE A 32 2.90 -4.40 13.19
C ILE A 32 2.43 -5.80 12.78
N MET A 33 3.34 -6.74 12.65
CA MET A 33 3.03 -8.12 12.28
C MET A 33 2.14 -8.84 13.30
N LEU A 34 2.08 -8.33 14.54
CA LEU A 34 1.28 -8.91 15.62
C LEU A 34 -0.05 -8.19 15.79
N THR A 35 -0.30 -7.12 15.03
CA THR A 35 -1.55 -6.37 15.12
C THR A 35 -2.66 -7.17 14.42
N PRO A 36 -3.81 -7.41 15.09
CA PRO A 36 -4.94 -8.08 14.45
C PRO A 36 -5.40 -7.36 13.18
N GLU A 37 -5.74 -8.11 12.15
CA GLU A 37 -6.13 -7.56 10.83
C GLU A 37 -7.27 -6.56 10.93
N ILE A 38 -8.27 -6.80 11.79
CA ILE A 38 -9.38 -5.87 11.97
C ILE A 38 -8.90 -4.50 12.44
N ASN A 39 -7.88 -4.46 13.30
CA ASN A 39 -7.33 -3.20 13.78
C ASN A 39 -6.57 -2.47 12.67
N ILE A 40 -5.91 -3.21 11.77
CA ILE A 40 -5.24 -2.63 10.60
C ILE A 40 -6.28 -1.96 9.69
N VAL A 41 -7.40 -2.62 9.44
CA VAL A 41 -8.51 -2.06 8.65
C VAL A 41 -9.04 -0.78 9.27
N GLU A 42 -9.31 -0.79 10.58
CA GLU A 42 -9.83 0.36 11.29
C GLU A 42 -8.85 1.55 11.30
N GLN A 43 -7.58 1.29 11.57
CA GLN A 43 -6.55 2.33 11.60
C GLN A 43 -6.34 2.94 10.21
N THR A 44 -6.30 2.12 9.18
CA THR A 44 -6.15 2.60 7.81
C THR A 44 -7.34 3.46 7.41
N SER A 45 -8.56 2.99 7.69
CA SER A 45 -9.78 3.73 7.35
C SER A 45 -9.86 5.07 8.07
N LYS A 46 -9.50 5.12 9.36
CA LYS A 46 -9.46 6.37 10.12
C LYS A 46 -8.46 7.37 9.53
N LEU A 47 -7.30 6.88 9.12
CA LEU A 47 -6.28 7.74 8.52
C LEU A 47 -6.82 8.39 7.24
N LEU A 48 -7.51 7.63 6.41
CA LEU A 48 -8.10 8.14 5.18
C LEU A 48 -9.28 9.08 5.46
N ASP A 49 -10.13 8.75 6.45
CA ASP A 49 -11.27 9.59 6.84
C ASP A 49 -10.82 10.97 7.33
N ASN A 50 -9.64 11.06 7.92
CA ASN A 50 -9.12 12.31 8.47
C ASN A 50 -8.40 13.19 7.45
N MET A 51 -8.29 12.78 6.19
CA MET A 51 -7.71 13.60 5.14
C MET A 51 -8.62 14.76 4.78
N ASN A 52 -8.04 15.93 4.58
CA ASN A 52 -8.71 17.11 4.07
C ASN A 52 -8.52 17.23 2.56
N ASP A 53 -9.42 17.92 1.89
CA ASP A 53 -9.30 18.16 0.45
C ASP A 53 -7.96 18.85 0.15
N GLY A 54 -7.26 18.35 -0.85
CA GLY A 54 -5.94 18.83 -1.22
C GLY A 54 -4.77 18.14 -0.51
N ASP A 55 -5.04 17.33 0.51
CA ASP A 55 -3.99 16.60 1.22
C ASP A 55 -3.35 15.52 0.34
N ILE A 56 -2.06 15.32 0.57
CA ILE A 56 -1.30 14.20 0.01
C ILE A 56 -0.80 13.36 1.18
N LEU A 57 -1.13 12.08 1.18
CA LEU A 57 -0.76 11.16 2.23
C LEU A 57 0.18 10.09 1.67
N ASP A 58 1.39 10.01 2.22
CA ASP A 58 2.35 8.96 1.88
C ASP A 58 2.25 7.82 2.91
N ILE A 59 2.02 6.61 2.43
CA ILE A 59 1.95 5.40 3.25
C ILE A 59 3.01 4.43 2.75
N ALA A 60 3.91 3.99 3.64
CA ALA A 60 4.91 2.98 3.31
C ALA A 60 4.50 1.65 3.97
N THR A 61 4.21 0.63 3.15
CA THR A 61 3.72 -0.65 3.65
C THR A 61 3.95 -1.78 2.66
N ASN A 62 4.19 -2.98 3.20
CA ASN A 62 4.10 -4.24 2.46
C ASN A 62 2.98 -5.14 3.02
N ASN A 63 2.16 -4.59 3.91
CA ASN A 63 1.05 -5.34 4.50
C ASN A 63 -0.12 -5.41 3.52
N VAL A 64 -0.51 -6.62 3.15
CA VAL A 64 -1.57 -6.85 2.15
C VAL A 64 -2.92 -6.35 2.64
N VAL A 65 -3.20 -6.44 3.94
CA VAL A 65 -4.47 -5.97 4.51
C VAL A 65 -4.57 -4.45 4.39
N THR A 66 -3.49 -3.73 4.67
CA THR A 66 -3.43 -2.27 4.49
C THR A 66 -3.72 -1.90 3.03
N VAL A 67 -3.07 -2.56 2.09
CA VAL A 67 -3.24 -2.29 0.66
C VAL A 67 -4.66 -2.58 0.21
N TYR A 68 -5.23 -3.71 0.61
CA TYR A 68 -6.60 -4.08 0.25
C TYR A 68 -7.63 -3.11 0.87
N THR A 69 -7.39 -2.65 2.09
CA THR A 69 -8.24 -1.64 2.73
C THR A 69 -8.25 -0.33 1.93
N ILE A 70 -7.07 0.12 1.50
CA ILE A 70 -6.94 1.33 0.67
C ILE A 70 -7.68 1.13 -0.65
N ARG A 71 -7.49 -0.01 -1.31
CA ARG A 71 -8.17 -0.32 -2.58
C ARG A 71 -9.69 -0.23 -2.45
N ALA A 72 -10.24 -0.89 -1.42
CA ALA A 72 -11.68 -0.88 -1.18
C ALA A 72 -12.19 0.52 -0.84
N TYR A 73 -11.45 1.26 -0.04
CA TYR A 73 -11.83 2.62 0.35
C TYR A 73 -11.89 3.55 -0.86
N VAL A 74 -10.87 3.51 -1.72
CA VAL A 74 -10.81 4.38 -2.90
C VAL A 74 -11.92 4.05 -3.90
N VAL A 75 -12.29 2.76 -4.04
CA VAL A 75 -13.45 2.39 -4.88
C VAL A 75 -14.73 3.05 -4.39
N LYS A 76 -14.94 3.06 -3.07
CA LYS A 76 -16.14 3.67 -2.47
C LYS A 76 -16.16 5.19 -2.56
N HIS A 77 -14.99 5.82 -2.64
CA HIS A 77 -14.83 7.26 -2.59
C HIS A 77 -14.10 7.81 -3.82
N ALA A 78 -14.36 7.23 -4.99
CA ALA A 78 -13.63 7.53 -6.23
C ALA A 78 -13.69 9.00 -6.65
N ASP A 79 -14.75 9.71 -6.25
CA ASP A 79 -14.94 11.13 -6.59
C ASP A 79 -14.06 12.05 -5.74
N GLU A 80 -13.56 11.58 -4.60
CA GLU A 80 -12.85 12.38 -3.61
C GLU A 80 -11.39 11.98 -3.42
N TYR A 81 -11.04 10.73 -3.76
CA TYR A 81 -9.72 10.15 -3.50
C TYR A 81 -9.11 9.63 -4.78
N ASN A 82 -7.78 9.81 -4.88
CA ASN A 82 -6.96 9.25 -5.94
C ASN A 82 -5.80 8.51 -5.28
N VAL A 83 -5.41 7.36 -5.81
CA VAL A 83 -4.31 6.57 -5.27
C VAL A 83 -3.34 6.18 -6.38
N GLU A 84 -2.05 6.23 -6.06
CA GLU A 84 -1.00 5.62 -6.86
C GLU A 84 -0.15 4.73 -5.98
N TYR A 85 0.37 3.65 -6.56
CA TYR A 85 1.26 2.70 -5.88
C TYR A 85 2.63 2.82 -6.51
N ARG A 86 3.66 3.02 -5.69
CA ARG A 86 5.05 3.10 -6.10
C ARG A 86 5.77 1.86 -5.62
N TYR A 87 6.17 1.01 -6.55
CA TYR A 87 6.82 -0.25 -6.26
C TYR A 87 8.32 -0.14 -6.48
N TYR A 88 9.09 -0.38 -5.42
CA TYR A 88 10.55 -0.33 -5.44
C TYR A 88 11.07 -1.76 -5.49
N THR A 89 11.81 -2.10 -6.54
CA THR A 89 12.47 -3.41 -6.65
C THR A 89 13.74 -3.43 -5.81
N GLU A 90 14.33 -4.61 -5.61
CA GLU A 90 15.61 -4.73 -4.94
C GLU A 90 16.70 -3.96 -5.68
N ASP A 91 16.69 -4.00 -7.01
CA ASP A 91 17.66 -3.27 -7.84
C ASP A 91 17.49 -1.76 -7.69
N ASP A 92 16.26 -1.27 -7.65
CA ASP A 92 15.96 0.15 -7.41
C ASP A 92 16.49 0.59 -6.05
N TYR A 93 16.32 -0.24 -5.02
CA TYR A 93 16.83 0.04 -3.69
C TYR A 93 18.36 0.18 -3.66
N LYS A 94 19.06 -0.69 -4.41
CA LYS A 94 20.52 -0.66 -4.49
C LYS A 94 21.06 0.59 -5.17
N LEU A 95 20.26 1.24 -6.02
CA LEU A 95 20.65 2.50 -6.66
C LEU A 95 20.58 3.69 -5.70
N ASP A 96 19.98 3.52 -4.55
CA ASP A 96 19.80 4.56 -3.53
C ASP A 96 19.19 5.84 -4.11
N ASP A 97 18.27 5.68 -5.04
CA ASP A 97 17.57 6.79 -5.72
C ASP A 97 16.07 6.65 -5.51
N PRO A 98 15.46 7.47 -4.62
CA PRO A 98 14.02 7.39 -4.32
C PRO A 98 13.11 7.69 -5.51
N SER A 99 13.64 8.26 -6.59
CA SER A 99 12.86 8.51 -7.81
C SER A 99 12.74 7.29 -8.72
N LYS A 100 13.46 6.21 -8.42
CA LYS A 100 13.43 4.97 -9.19
C LYS A 100 12.41 4.00 -8.61
N TYR A 101 11.24 3.94 -9.20
CA TYR A 101 10.17 3.03 -8.83
C TYR A 101 9.31 2.73 -10.05
N GLN A 102 8.52 1.68 -9.96
CA GLN A 102 7.50 1.35 -10.94
C GLN A 102 6.15 1.88 -10.46
N LEU A 103 5.48 2.65 -11.29
CA LEU A 103 4.17 3.20 -10.97
C LEU A 103 3.09 2.17 -11.32
N VAL A 104 2.23 1.86 -10.35
CA VAL A 104 1.06 0.99 -10.55
C VAL A 104 -0.19 1.81 -10.25
N LYS A 105 -1.15 1.78 -11.15
CA LYS A 105 -2.41 2.49 -11.00
C LYS A 105 -3.53 1.52 -10.63
N GLN A 106 -4.55 2.05 -9.99
CA GLN A 106 -5.74 1.30 -9.63
C GLN A 106 -6.89 1.66 -10.57
N GLY A 107 -7.60 0.65 -11.06
CA GLY A 107 -8.79 0.83 -11.87
C GLY A 107 -10.03 1.15 -11.04
N GLU A 108 -11.13 1.46 -11.70
CA GLU A 108 -12.38 1.88 -11.05
C GLU A 108 -13.01 0.79 -10.17
N HIS A 109 -12.66 -0.47 -10.38
CA HIS A 109 -13.15 -1.60 -9.57
C HIS A 109 -12.13 -2.07 -8.53
N GLY A 110 -11.04 -1.31 -8.34
CA GLY A 110 -10.03 -1.63 -7.35
C GLY A 110 -8.91 -2.56 -7.82
N ASP A 111 -8.95 -3.03 -9.06
CA ASP A 111 -7.92 -3.86 -9.66
C ASP A 111 -6.67 -3.03 -9.98
N PHE A 112 -5.52 -3.67 -9.95
CA PHE A 112 -4.28 -3.03 -10.41
C PHE A 112 -4.19 -3.10 -11.93
N ILE A 113 -3.80 -1.98 -12.54
CA ILE A 113 -3.63 -1.87 -13.99
C ILE A 113 -2.18 -2.22 -14.34
N ASN A 114 -1.98 -3.29 -15.12
CA ASN A 114 -0.66 -3.76 -15.56
C ASN A 114 0.37 -3.83 -14.42
N PRO A 115 0.07 -4.55 -13.32
CA PRO A 115 1.01 -4.65 -12.21
C PRO A 115 2.26 -5.43 -12.62
N PRO A 116 3.42 -5.11 -12.02
CA PRO A 116 4.60 -5.94 -12.21
C PRO A 116 4.39 -7.33 -11.60
N GLU A 117 5.13 -8.32 -12.10
CA GLU A 117 5.07 -9.68 -11.58
C GLU A 117 5.38 -9.69 -10.08
N GLY A 118 4.58 -10.43 -9.32
CA GLY A 118 4.73 -10.55 -7.88
C GLY A 118 4.10 -9.42 -7.08
N PHE A 119 3.44 -8.46 -7.73
CA PHE A 119 2.85 -7.30 -7.04
C PHE A 119 1.52 -7.69 -6.37
N PHE A 120 1.57 -8.00 -5.08
CA PHE A 120 0.41 -8.37 -4.25
C PHE A 120 -0.47 -9.49 -4.82
N ASP A 121 0.10 -10.39 -5.60
CA ASP A 121 -0.60 -11.52 -6.21
C ASP A 121 -0.33 -12.86 -5.51
N THR A 122 0.52 -12.87 -4.50
CA THR A 122 0.93 -14.10 -3.81
C THR A 122 -0.26 -14.85 -3.22
N ILE A 123 -1.18 -14.14 -2.57
CA ILE A 123 -2.36 -14.77 -1.97
C ILE A 123 -3.23 -15.41 -3.03
N ASP A 124 -3.50 -14.70 -4.13
CA ASP A 124 -4.31 -15.23 -5.23
C ASP A 124 -3.66 -16.48 -5.85
N ASN A 125 -2.33 -16.44 -6.04
CA ASN A 125 -1.58 -17.58 -6.56
C ASN A 125 -1.64 -18.79 -5.62
N LEU A 126 -1.51 -18.58 -4.32
CA LEU A 126 -1.61 -19.64 -3.33
C LEU A 126 -3.03 -20.24 -3.28
N LEU A 127 -4.06 -19.40 -3.35
CA LEU A 127 -5.44 -19.86 -3.41
C LEU A 127 -5.68 -20.70 -4.66
N ASN A 128 -5.18 -20.28 -5.81
CA ASN A 128 -5.30 -21.03 -7.05
C ASN A 128 -4.62 -22.39 -6.96
N GLN A 129 -3.45 -22.49 -6.32
CA GLN A 129 -2.77 -23.76 -6.07
C GLN A 129 -3.62 -24.67 -5.19
N MET A 130 -4.18 -24.14 -4.10
CA MET A 130 -5.04 -24.89 -3.18
C MET A 130 -6.32 -25.42 -3.85
N LEU A 131 -6.85 -24.65 -4.81
CA LEU A 131 -8.06 -25.02 -5.55
C LEU A 131 -7.75 -25.86 -6.82
N GLY A 132 -6.49 -26.09 -7.14
CA GLY A 132 -6.11 -26.86 -8.32
C GLY A 132 -6.39 -26.15 -9.65
N LEU A 133 -6.40 -24.82 -9.64
CA LEU A 133 -6.72 -24.02 -10.82
C LEU A 133 -5.50 -23.61 -11.65
N GLU A 134 -4.33 -24.10 -11.31
CA GLU A 134 -3.11 -23.86 -12.09
C GLU A 134 -2.90 -24.92 -13.16
#